data_76612ad1fb0cf6c5b104b1d9816f3e38
#
_entry.id   76612ad1fb0cf6c5b104b1d9816f3e38
#
_cell.length_a   1.000
_cell.length_b   1.000
_cell.length_c   1.000
_cell.angle_alpha   90.00
_cell.angle_beta   90.00
_cell.angle_gamma   90.00
#
_symmetry.space_group_name_H-M   'P 1'
#
loop_
_entity.id
_entity.type
_entity.pdbx_description
1 polymer ?
#
loop_
_entity_poly.entity_id
_entity_poly.type
_entity_poly.pdbx_seq_one_letter_code
_entity_poly.pdbx_strand_id
1 'polypeptide(L)'
;MSGNPKSAVVRPIKVVAMGGGTGLSTLLHGLKQHVVLPGESSYDRVLPFISELSAVVTVSDDGGSSGRLRKELNVPPPGDIRNCIVALAEKEALLSRLFQYRFKAGEGLEGHSFGNLFLSAMTDITGDFSEAVQYAAAILATRGHIYPATTSNAQLYAIMDDGCVVRGETSITASRRRIVELRMAPVNAKPAPAALQAIEDADLITIGPGSLFTSLVPNLLVRDLSKAIKHSRATKVYVCNLMTQANESLDLTASQHIQAIYKHARHDTHQVAHDLLRIMMEMRESPVTAFRRES
;
A
#
# COMPACT_ATOMS: atom_id res chain seq x y z
N MET A 1 46.26 -22.40 8.63
CA MET A 1 45.82 -21.16 7.95
C MET A 1 44.30 -21.22 7.80
N SER A 2 43.58 -20.70 8.77
CA SER A 2 42.12 -20.65 8.76
C SER A 2 41.71 -19.36 8.04
N GLY A 3 41.23 -19.53 6.81
CA GLY A 3 40.65 -18.42 6.06
C GLY A 3 39.36 -17.96 6.73
N ASN A 4 39.38 -16.75 7.24
CA ASN A 4 38.22 -16.05 7.75
C ASN A 4 37.19 -15.90 6.57
N PRO A 5 35.92 -16.36 6.65
CA PRO A 5 34.99 -16.14 5.60
C PRO A 5 34.80 -14.62 5.47
N LYS A 6 35.16 -14.07 4.30
CA LYS A 6 34.90 -12.67 3.97
C LYS A 6 33.39 -12.43 4.20
N SER A 7 33.07 -11.63 5.21
CA SER A 7 31.70 -11.17 5.42
C SER A 7 31.22 -10.53 4.10
N ALA A 8 30.23 -11.13 3.46
CA ALA A 8 29.62 -10.55 2.29
C ALA A 8 29.06 -9.18 2.68
N VAL A 9 29.59 -8.12 2.11
CA VAL A 9 29.05 -6.76 2.27
C VAL A 9 27.65 -6.78 1.67
N VAL A 10 26.64 -6.79 2.52
CA VAL A 10 25.26 -6.77 2.09
C VAL A 10 24.96 -5.36 1.55
N ARG A 11 24.67 -5.26 0.27
CA ARG A 11 24.27 -3.98 -0.37
C ARG A 11 22.90 -3.55 0.16
N PRO A 12 22.73 -2.26 0.53
CA PRO A 12 21.42 -1.73 0.86
C PRO A 12 20.45 -1.83 -0.32
N ILE A 13 19.18 -2.10 -0.03
CA ILE A 13 18.13 -2.28 -1.04
C ILE A 13 17.11 -1.16 -1.00
N LYS A 14 16.56 -0.84 -2.17
CA LYS A 14 15.41 0.05 -2.33
C LYS A 14 14.13 -0.80 -2.32
N VAL A 15 13.22 -0.46 -1.43
CA VAL A 15 11.96 -1.19 -1.23
C VAL A 15 10.77 -0.33 -1.58
N VAL A 16 9.89 -0.85 -2.42
CA VAL A 16 8.56 -0.28 -2.67
C VAL A 16 7.51 -1.18 -2.06
N ALA A 17 6.69 -0.64 -1.14
CA ALA A 17 5.55 -1.34 -0.56
C ALA A 17 4.24 -0.80 -1.16
N MET A 18 3.43 -1.69 -1.77
CA MET A 18 2.19 -1.30 -2.46
C MET A 18 0.96 -1.85 -1.74
N GLY A 19 -0.06 -1.01 -1.63
CA GLY A 19 -1.33 -1.43 -1.02
C GLY A 19 -2.20 -0.27 -0.57
N GLY A 20 -2.90 -0.47 0.54
CA GLY A 20 -3.77 0.49 1.21
C GLY A 20 -4.19 0.00 2.59
N GLY A 21 -4.98 0.80 3.28
CA GLY A 21 -5.56 0.45 4.56
C GLY A 21 -4.56 0.16 5.67
N THR A 22 -5.05 -0.59 6.67
CA THR A 22 -4.26 -0.96 7.86
C THR A 22 -3.13 -1.93 7.54
N GLY A 23 -3.31 -2.80 6.54
CA GLY A 23 -2.30 -3.80 6.18
C GLY A 23 -0.99 -3.16 5.75
N LEU A 24 -1.05 -2.24 4.79
CA LEU A 24 0.14 -1.52 4.31
C LEU A 24 0.79 -0.70 5.43
N SER A 25 0.02 0.06 6.21
CA SER A 25 0.58 0.87 7.30
C SER A 25 1.27 0.03 8.36
N THR A 26 0.76 -1.17 8.66
CA THR A 26 1.40 -2.11 9.58
C THR A 26 2.74 -2.62 9.03
N LEU A 27 2.79 -2.99 7.73
CA LEU A 27 4.03 -3.40 7.07
C LEU A 27 5.07 -2.28 7.09
N LEU A 28 4.67 -1.05 6.74
CA LEU A 28 5.54 0.12 6.73
C LEU A 28 6.11 0.43 8.11
N HIS A 29 5.30 0.27 9.17
CA HIS A 29 5.75 0.45 10.55
C HIS A 29 6.88 -0.53 10.92
N GLY A 30 6.83 -1.77 10.42
CA GLY A 30 7.92 -2.74 10.57
C GLY A 30 9.14 -2.38 9.70
N LEU A 31 8.94 -2.14 8.40
CA LEU A 31 10.01 -1.88 7.46
C LEU A 31 10.84 -0.64 7.80
N LYS A 32 10.22 0.43 8.34
CA LYS A 32 10.94 1.65 8.72
C LYS A 32 12.05 1.42 9.75
N GLN A 33 11.96 0.36 10.56
CA GLN A 33 12.99 0.02 11.54
C GLN A 33 14.29 -0.45 10.88
N HIS A 34 14.23 -0.83 9.62
CA HIS A 34 15.36 -1.30 8.82
C HIS A 34 15.89 -0.24 7.84
N VAL A 35 15.28 0.95 7.82
CA VAL A 35 15.78 2.08 7.01
C VAL A 35 17.01 2.68 7.65
N VAL A 36 18.08 2.78 6.88
CA VAL A 36 19.35 3.38 7.32
C VAL A 36 19.25 4.89 7.23
N LEU A 37 19.53 5.58 8.33
CA LEU A 37 19.59 7.04 8.32
C LEU A 37 20.96 7.52 7.80
N PRO A 38 21.02 8.69 7.14
CA PRO A 38 22.28 9.31 6.77
C PRO A 38 23.19 9.48 8.00
N GLY A 39 24.41 8.94 7.92
CA GLY A 39 25.41 8.99 9.01
C GLY A 39 25.37 7.79 9.98
N GLU A 40 24.41 6.89 9.89
CA GLU A 40 24.48 5.63 10.64
C GLU A 40 25.45 4.64 9.96
N SER A 41 26.39 4.10 10.73
CA SER A 41 27.33 3.08 10.23
C SER A 41 26.59 1.75 10.00
N SER A 42 26.72 1.20 8.80
CA SER A 42 26.12 -0.09 8.42
C SER A 42 26.93 -1.30 8.90
N TYR A 43 28.08 -1.09 9.55
CA TYR A 43 29.03 -2.17 9.83
C TYR A 43 28.58 -3.16 10.90
N ASP A 44 27.64 -2.80 11.77
CA ASP A 44 27.21 -3.64 12.89
C ASP A 44 25.87 -4.37 12.66
N ARG A 45 25.26 -4.27 11.48
CA ARG A 45 23.95 -4.88 11.21
C ARG A 45 24.10 -6.17 10.41
N VAL A 46 23.66 -7.26 11.01
CA VAL A 46 23.68 -8.63 10.40
C VAL A 46 22.57 -8.81 9.35
N LEU A 47 21.55 -7.93 9.31
CA LEU A 47 20.40 -8.04 8.42
C LEU A 47 20.51 -7.07 7.24
N PRO A 48 19.91 -7.43 6.08
CA PRO A 48 19.78 -6.51 4.96
C PRO A 48 19.09 -5.23 5.44
N PHE A 49 19.59 -4.11 5.02
CA PHE A 49 19.07 -2.80 5.38
C PHE A 49 18.46 -2.12 4.15
N ILE A 50 17.51 -1.26 4.40
CA ILE A 50 16.77 -0.52 3.38
C ILE A 50 17.44 0.84 3.22
N SER A 51 17.97 1.12 2.02
CA SER A 51 18.52 2.44 1.70
C SER A 51 17.42 3.45 1.39
N GLU A 52 16.31 2.98 0.82
CA GLU A 52 15.17 3.81 0.46
C GLU A 52 13.88 3.00 0.58
N LEU A 53 12.92 3.52 1.34
CA LEU A 53 11.59 2.92 1.52
C LEU A 53 10.54 3.83 0.89
N SER A 54 9.78 3.30 -0.06
CA SER A 54 8.68 4.01 -0.72
C SER A 54 7.37 3.26 -0.55
N ALA A 55 6.30 3.96 -0.26
CA ALA A 55 4.94 3.43 -0.21
C ALA A 55 4.15 3.93 -1.42
N VAL A 56 3.57 3.02 -2.20
CA VAL A 56 2.58 3.33 -3.24
C VAL A 56 1.20 2.97 -2.73
N VAL A 57 0.37 3.98 -2.51
CA VAL A 57 -0.85 3.86 -1.70
C VAL A 57 -2.08 4.09 -2.56
N THR A 58 -3.06 3.19 -2.47
CA THR A 58 -4.36 3.39 -3.14
C THR A 58 -5.09 4.62 -2.61
N VAL A 59 -5.82 5.29 -3.48
CA VAL A 59 -6.61 6.49 -3.21
C VAL A 59 -8.04 6.31 -3.71
N SER A 60 -8.68 5.21 -3.32
CA SER A 60 -10.04 4.84 -3.74
C SER A 60 -11.05 4.82 -2.60
N ASP A 61 -10.61 5.00 -1.34
CA ASP A 61 -11.47 5.01 -0.15
C ASP A 61 -12.58 6.07 -0.26
N ASP A 62 -13.83 5.67 -0.04
CA ASP A 62 -14.99 6.55 -0.01
C ASP A 62 -15.77 6.48 1.31
N GLY A 63 -15.16 5.88 2.33
CA GLY A 63 -15.75 5.73 3.65
C GLY A 63 -15.49 6.91 4.59
N GLY A 64 -16.35 7.07 5.58
CA GLY A 64 -16.19 7.97 6.71
C GLY A 64 -15.73 9.39 6.37
N SER A 65 -14.65 9.82 6.99
CA SER A 65 -14.05 11.14 6.79
C SER A 65 -13.53 11.35 5.37
N SER A 66 -12.87 10.34 4.79
CA SER A 66 -12.31 10.41 3.43
C SER A 66 -13.39 10.62 2.38
N GLY A 67 -14.48 9.85 2.48
CA GLY A 67 -15.59 9.94 1.53
C GLY A 67 -16.34 11.27 1.59
N ARG A 68 -16.51 11.85 2.80
CA ARG A 68 -17.11 13.19 2.94
C ARG A 68 -16.25 14.26 2.29
N LEU A 69 -14.95 14.33 2.63
CA LEU A 69 -14.01 15.31 2.08
C LEU A 69 -13.89 15.19 0.56
N ARG A 70 -13.84 13.95 0.06
CA ARG A 70 -13.84 13.69 -1.37
C ARG A 70 -15.06 14.30 -2.09
N LYS A 71 -16.26 14.15 -1.51
CA LYS A 71 -17.51 14.66 -2.08
C LYS A 71 -17.61 16.18 -1.99
N GLU A 72 -17.22 16.75 -0.85
CA GLU A 72 -17.39 18.17 -0.54
C GLU A 72 -16.30 19.04 -1.17
N LEU A 73 -15.04 18.56 -1.16
CA LEU A 73 -13.88 19.34 -1.61
C LEU A 73 -13.30 18.86 -2.94
N ASN A 74 -13.84 17.77 -3.53
CA ASN A 74 -13.32 17.15 -4.75
C ASN A 74 -11.82 16.78 -4.70
N VAL A 75 -11.33 16.39 -3.53
CA VAL A 75 -9.94 15.95 -3.30
C VAL A 75 -9.84 14.43 -3.30
N PRO A 76 -8.69 13.84 -3.65
CA PRO A 76 -8.46 12.42 -3.44
C PRO A 76 -8.62 12.02 -1.97
N PRO A 77 -9.15 10.82 -1.67
CA PRO A 77 -9.40 10.38 -0.29
C PRO A 77 -8.07 10.25 0.49
N PRO A 78 -7.89 10.99 1.59
CA PRO A 78 -6.60 11.06 2.27
C PRO A 78 -6.36 9.96 3.32
N GLY A 79 -7.34 9.11 3.60
CA GLY A 79 -7.33 8.20 4.74
C GLY A 79 -6.15 7.24 4.78
N ASP A 80 -5.91 6.51 3.69
CA ASP A 80 -4.83 5.53 3.60
C ASP A 80 -3.46 6.20 3.55
N ILE A 81 -3.35 7.31 2.82
CA ILE A 81 -2.15 8.16 2.80
C ILE A 81 -1.80 8.61 4.21
N ARG A 82 -2.77 9.15 4.95
CA ARG A 82 -2.56 9.57 6.35
C ARG A 82 -2.06 8.42 7.23
N ASN A 83 -2.64 7.23 7.09
CA ASN A 83 -2.21 6.05 7.85
C ASN A 83 -0.76 5.69 7.54
N CYS A 84 -0.34 5.77 6.29
CA CYS A 84 1.04 5.52 5.86
C CYS A 84 2.01 6.60 6.38
N ILE A 85 1.62 7.88 6.33
CA ILE A 85 2.41 8.98 6.91
C ILE A 85 2.67 8.73 8.39
N VAL A 86 1.62 8.42 9.17
CA VAL A 86 1.77 8.13 10.60
C VAL A 86 2.62 6.87 10.85
N ALA A 87 2.45 5.83 10.03
CA ALA A 87 3.24 4.61 10.14
C ALA A 87 4.74 4.85 9.93
N LEU A 88 5.10 5.73 9.00
CA LEU A 88 6.48 6.08 8.68
C LEU A 88 7.04 7.23 9.53
N ALA A 89 6.22 7.99 10.25
CA ALA A 89 6.66 9.07 11.13
C ALA A 89 7.71 8.62 12.14
N GLU A 90 8.74 9.45 12.38
CA GLU A 90 9.89 9.03 13.18
C GLU A 90 9.56 8.91 14.67
N LYS A 91 9.43 9.93 15.42
CA LYS A 91 9.28 9.82 16.87
C LYS A 91 8.34 10.83 17.55
N GLU A 92 7.75 11.74 16.80
CA GLU A 92 6.88 12.72 17.43
C GLU A 92 5.51 12.12 17.76
N ALA A 93 5.46 11.45 18.92
CA ALA A 93 4.24 10.80 19.41
C ALA A 93 3.04 11.77 19.46
N LEU A 94 3.27 13.04 19.72
CA LEU A 94 2.20 14.05 19.79
C LEU A 94 1.65 14.38 18.39
N LEU A 95 2.52 14.64 17.39
CA LEU A 95 2.09 14.90 16.01
C LEU A 95 1.41 13.69 15.40
N SER A 96 1.96 12.50 15.59
CA SER A 96 1.32 11.27 15.13
C SER A 96 -0.06 11.06 15.75
N ARG A 97 -0.20 11.34 17.05
CA ARG A 97 -1.50 11.31 17.74
C ARG A 97 -2.46 12.37 17.21
N LEU A 98 -1.96 13.59 16.92
CA LEU A 98 -2.75 14.66 16.33
C LEU A 98 -3.27 14.28 14.94
N PHE A 99 -2.42 13.71 14.09
CA PHE A 99 -2.82 13.24 12.75
C PHE A 99 -3.87 12.12 12.81
N GLN A 100 -3.84 11.29 13.86
CA GLN A 100 -4.83 10.25 14.09
C GLN A 100 -6.07 10.76 14.83
N TYR A 101 -6.02 11.95 15.41
CA TYR A 101 -7.12 12.48 16.19
C TYR A 101 -8.40 12.55 15.35
N ARG A 102 -9.49 12.08 15.93
CA ARG A 102 -10.82 12.13 15.32
C ARG A 102 -11.74 12.98 16.20
N PHE A 103 -12.37 13.96 15.58
CA PHE A 103 -13.31 14.83 16.25
C PHE A 103 -14.52 14.02 16.73
N LYS A 104 -14.85 14.14 18.02
CA LYS A 104 -15.95 13.41 18.65
C LYS A 104 -17.24 14.20 18.66
N ALA A 105 -17.19 15.49 18.39
CA ALA A 105 -18.29 16.44 18.39
C ALA A 105 -17.93 17.63 17.49
N GLY A 106 -18.91 18.48 17.24
CA GLY A 106 -18.81 19.70 16.44
C GLY A 106 -19.58 19.56 15.13
N GLU A 107 -20.46 20.51 14.84
CA GLU A 107 -21.21 20.55 13.59
C GLU A 107 -20.24 20.58 12.40
N GLY A 108 -20.39 19.69 11.46
CA GLY A 108 -19.48 19.52 10.33
C GLY A 108 -18.15 18.83 10.62
N LEU A 109 -17.64 18.82 11.88
CA LEU A 109 -16.36 18.23 12.24
C LEU A 109 -16.46 16.80 12.75
N GLU A 110 -17.57 16.43 13.39
CA GLU A 110 -17.73 15.13 14.01
C GLU A 110 -17.42 13.98 13.04
N GLY A 111 -16.57 13.05 13.49
CA GLY A 111 -16.12 11.91 12.71
C GLY A 111 -15.00 12.22 11.71
N HIS A 112 -14.64 13.49 11.47
CA HIS A 112 -13.44 13.81 10.69
C HIS A 112 -12.16 13.52 11.46
N SER A 113 -11.13 13.07 10.76
CA SER A 113 -9.78 12.97 11.29
C SER A 113 -9.04 14.28 11.01
N PHE A 114 -8.29 14.78 12.01
CA PHE A 114 -7.46 15.99 11.84
C PHE A 114 -6.50 15.82 10.65
N GLY A 115 -5.79 14.70 10.55
CA GLY A 115 -4.85 14.47 9.43
C GLY A 115 -5.52 14.44 8.06
N ASN A 116 -6.79 13.98 7.97
CA ASN A 116 -7.53 14.05 6.71
C ASN A 116 -7.88 15.51 6.35
N LEU A 117 -8.31 16.30 7.34
CA LEU A 117 -8.58 17.75 7.16
C LEU A 117 -7.29 18.48 6.77
N PHE A 118 -6.18 18.16 7.45
CA PHE A 118 -4.87 18.74 7.14
C PHE A 118 -4.44 18.45 5.70
N LEU A 119 -4.50 17.21 5.25
CA LEU A 119 -4.15 16.84 3.87
C LEU A 119 -5.07 17.51 2.85
N SER A 120 -6.37 17.64 3.14
CA SER A 120 -7.31 18.34 2.26
C SER A 120 -6.99 19.83 2.17
N ALA A 121 -6.69 20.49 3.30
CA ALA A 121 -6.30 21.89 3.32
C ALA A 121 -4.96 22.13 2.58
N MET A 122 -3.98 21.25 2.80
CA MET A 122 -2.71 21.32 2.07
C MET A 122 -2.91 21.12 0.57
N THR A 123 -3.83 20.24 0.16
CA THR A 123 -4.17 20.05 -1.27
C THR A 123 -4.76 21.31 -1.88
N ASP A 124 -5.62 22.01 -1.14
CA ASP A 124 -6.20 23.28 -1.58
C ASP A 124 -5.12 24.38 -1.74
N ILE A 125 -4.20 24.47 -0.76
CA ILE A 125 -3.10 25.45 -0.75
C ILE A 125 -2.11 25.21 -1.90
N THR A 126 -1.73 23.93 -2.15
CA THR A 126 -0.71 23.58 -3.15
C THR A 126 -1.32 23.40 -4.55
N GLY A 127 -2.61 23.13 -4.64
CA GLY A 127 -3.27 22.72 -5.88
C GLY A 127 -2.94 21.30 -6.34
N ASP A 128 -2.09 20.55 -5.60
CA ASP A 128 -1.67 19.19 -5.93
C ASP A 128 -1.65 18.27 -4.71
N PHE A 129 -2.35 17.16 -4.81
CA PHE A 129 -2.44 16.19 -3.71
C PHE A 129 -1.11 15.49 -3.41
N SER A 130 -0.31 15.19 -4.43
CA SER A 130 0.99 14.55 -4.23
C SER A 130 1.95 15.50 -3.51
N GLU A 131 1.94 16.78 -3.84
CA GLU A 131 2.73 17.79 -3.15
C GLU A 131 2.27 17.97 -1.70
N ALA A 132 0.96 18.01 -1.45
CA ALA A 132 0.40 18.04 -0.09
C ALA A 132 0.86 16.85 0.77
N VAL A 133 0.94 15.65 0.18
CA VAL A 133 1.47 14.45 0.83
C VAL A 133 2.94 14.61 1.19
N GLN A 134 3.77 15.18 0.30
CA GLN A 134 5.19 15.40 0.58
C GLN A 134 5.40 16.41 1.72
N TYR A 135 4.64 17.51 1.76
CA TYR A 135 4.69 18.45 2.89
C TYR A 135 4.28 17.79 4.20
N ALA A 136 3.21 17.00 4.21
CA ALA A 136 2.77 16.27 5.40
C ALA A 136 3.84 15.27 5.88
N ALA A 137 4.47 14.55 4.95
CA ALA A 137 5.55 13.63 5.23
C ALA A 137 6.77 14.33 5.83
N ALA A 138 7.14 15.49 5.30
CA ALA A 138 8.24 16.32 5.83
C ALA A 138 7.96 16.83 7.24
N ILE A 139 6.74 17.32 7.51
CA ILE A 139 6.32 17.80 8.84
C ILE A 139 6.39 16.67 9.89
N LEU A 140 6.03 15.45 9.52
CA LEU A 140 6.09 14.29 10.42
C LEU A 140 7.45 13.57 10.39
N ALA A 141 8.44 14.10 9.69
CA ALA A 141 9.78 13.50 9.55
C ALA A 141 9.69 11.99 9.23
N THR A 142 9.00 11.64 8.16
CA THR A 142 8.81 10.22 7.78
C THR A 142 10.12 9.56 7.35
N ARG A 143 10.32 8.31 7.77
CA ARG A 143 11.43 7.46 7.32
C ARG A 143 11.06 6.73 6.03
N GLY A 144 10.85 7.48 4.96
CA GLY A 144 10.47 6.95 3.65
C GLY A 144 9.54 7.90 2.91
N HIS A 145 9.27 7.54 1.67
CA HIS A 145 8.45 8.33 0.75
C HIS A 145 7.06 7.74 0.61
N ILE A 146 6.07 8.57 0.40
CA ILE A 146 4.68 8.14 0.24
C ILE A 146 4.14 8.76 -1.04
N TYR A 147 3.67 7.91 -1.92
CA TYR A 147 3.14 8.30 -3.22
C TYR A 147 1.72 7.77 -3.40
N PRO A 148 0.75 8.60 -3.77
CA PRO A 148 -0.54 8.10 -4.21
C PRO A 148 -0.37 7.26 -5.48
N ALA A 149 -1.11 6.16 -5.59
CA ALA A 149 -1.07 5.31 -6.78
C ALA A 149 -1.53 6.06 -8.03
N THR A 150 -2.44 7.01 -7.85
CA THR A 150 -2.91 7.89 -8.92
C THR A 150 -3.17 9.30 -8.39
N THR A 151 -2.96 10.29 -9.26
CA THR A 151 -3.34 11.69 -9.01
C THR A 151 -4.78 11.98 -9.44
N SER A 152 -5.44 11.02 -10.10
CA SER A 152 -6.83 11.14 -10.53
C SER A 152 -7.79 10.88 -9.38
N ASN A 153 -8.92 11.59 -9.34
CA ASN A 153 -10.02 11.29 -8.40
C ASN A 153 -10.71 9.99 -8.81
N ALA A 154 -10.08 8.85 -8.47
CA ALA A 154 -10.48 7.53 -8.92
C ALA A 154 -11.60 6.94 -8.07
N GLN A 155 -12.53 6.21 -8.69
CA GLN A 155 -13.64 5.52 -8.06
C GLN A 155 -13.71 4.07 -8.50
N LEU A 156 -14.02 3.16 -7.58
CA LEU A 156 -14.16 1.74 -7.85
C LEU A 156 -15.58 1.34 -8.25
N TYR A 157 -15.66 0.36 -9.12
CA TYR A 157 -16.88 -0.34 -9.52
C TYR A 157 -16.59 -1.84 -9.50
N ALA A 158 -17.47 -2.61 -8.86
CA ALA A 158 -17.38 -4.06 -8.86
C ALA A 158 -18.54 -4.68 -9.63
N ILE A 159 -18.24 -5.66 -10.47
CA ILE A 159 -19.21 -6.56 -11.06
C ILE A 159 -19.32 -7.75 -10.13
N MET A 160 -20.49 -8.00 -9.61
CA MET A 160 -20.79 -9.09 -8.68
C MET A 160 -21.17 -10.38 -9.43
N ASP A 161 -21.23 -11.49 -8.73
CA ASP A 161 -21.53 -12.82 -9.30
C ASP A 161 -22.97 -12.95 -9.84
N ASP A 162 -23.90 -12.08 -9.41
CA ASP A 162 -25.24 -11.95 -9.96
C ASP A 162 -25.35 -10.99 -11.17
N GLY A 163 -24.23 -10.43 -11.63
CA GLY A 163 -24.15 -9.46 -12.72
C GLY A 163 -24.44 -8.01 -12.31
N CYS A 164 -24.80 -7.75 -11.05
CA CYS A 164 -25.01 -6.39 -10.57
C CYS A 164 -23.70 -5.60 -10.54
N VAL A 165 -23.77 -4.30 -10.82
CA VAL A 165 -22.64 -3.37 -10.69
C VAL A 165 -22.82 -2.56 -9.42
N VAL A 166 -21.83 -2.66 -8.51
CA VAL A 166 -21.80 -1.91 -7.27
C VAL A 166 -20.70 -0.84 -7.35
N ARG A 167 -21.05 0.39 -6.95
CA ARG A 167 -20.16 1.55 -7.04
C ARG A 167 -19.69 1.98 -5.65
N GLY A 168 -18.38 2.22 -5.53
CA GLY A 168 -17.74 2.74 -4.33
C GLY A 168 -17.27 1.64 -3.38
N GLU A 169 -16.13 1.86 -2.74
CA GLU A 169 -15.48 0.89 -1.86
C GLU A 169 -16.38 0.43 -0.71
N THR A 170 -16.98 1.40 -0.02
CA THR A 170 -17.88 1.12 1.11
C THR A 170 -19.06 0.24 0.69
N SER A 171 -19.67 0.54 -0.46
CA SER A 171 -20.82 -0.24 -0.97
C SER A 171 -20.38 -1.63 -1.45
N ILE A 172 -19.21 -1.74 -2.07
CA ILE A 172 -18.63 -3.01 -2.51
C ILE A 172 -18.42 -3.92 -1.29
N THR A 173 -17.77 -3.41 -0.26
CA THR A 173 -17.52 -4.16 0.98
C THR A 173 -18.81 -4.53 1.71
N ALA A 174 -19.83 -3.65 1.68
CA ALA A 174 -21.11 -3.91 2.32
C ALA A 174 -21.98 -4.91 1.56
N SER A 175 -21.73 -5.17 0.29
CA SER A 175 -22.59 -5.98 -0.59
C SER A 175 -22.68 -7.45 -0.20
N ARG A 176 -21.67 -7.99 0.50
CA ARG A 176 -21.53 -9.41 0.91
C ARG A 176 -21.64 -10.41 -0.25
N ARG A 177 -21.42 -9.94 -1.49
CA ARG A 177 -21.45 -10.74 -2.71
C ARG A 177 -20.04 -10.99 -3.20
N ARG A 178 -19.87 -12.05 -3.97
CA ARG A 178 -18.57 -12.34 -4.58
C ARG A 178 -18.26 -11.37 -5.71
N ILE A 179 -17.11 -10.73 -5.62
CA ILE A 179 -16.60 -9.86 -6.67
C ILE A 179 -16.06 -10.71 -7.83
N VAL A 180 -16.61 -10.53 -9.02
CA VAL A 180 -16.15 -11.18 -10.25
C VAL A 180 -15.09 -10.34 -10.94
N GLU A 181 -15.30 -9.02 -10.99
CA GLU A 181 -14.37 -8.10 -11.63
C GLU A 181 -14.44 -6.74 -10.92
N LEU A 182 -13.27 -6.14 -10.70
CA LEU A 182 -13.16 -4.77 -10.20
C LEU A 182 -12.70 -3.86 -11.33
N ARG A 183 -13.27 -2.68 -11.41
CA ARG A 183 -12.92 -1.63 -12.37
C ARG A 183 -12.70 -0.30 -11.67
N MET A 184 -12.01 0.59 -12.33
CA MET A 184 -11.74 1.95 -11.87
C MET A 184 -12.22 2.97 -12.91
N ALA A 185 -12.78 4.06 -12.44
CA ALA A 185 -13.04 5.25 -13.26
C ALA A 185 -12.29 6.46 -12.66
N PRO A 186 -11.63 7.28 -13.50
CA PRO A 186 -11.50 7.12 -14.95
C PRO A 186 -10.61 5.93 -15.33
N VAL A 187 -10.91 5.26 -16.45
CA VAL A 187 -10.16 4.09 -16.94
C VAL A 187 -8.69 4.44 -17.26
N ASN A 188 -8.43 5.71 -17.58
CA ASN A 188 -7.12 6.26 -17.87
C ASN A 188 -6.54 7.03 -16.67
N ALA A 189 -6.85 6.62 -15.45
CA ALA A 189 -6.27 7.17 -14.23
C ALA A 189 -4.74 7.23 -14.36
N LYS A 190 -4.19 8.43 -14.14
CA LYS A 190 -2.75 8.67 -14.29
C LYS A 190 -2.03 8.34 -12.98
N PRO A 191 -0.92 7.58 -13.02
CA PRO A 191 -0.10 7.35 -11.84
C PRO A 191 0.61 8.65 -11.42
N ALA A 192 0.99 8.72 -10.15
CA ALA A 192 1.93 9.72 -9.70
C ALA A 192 3.32 9.45 -10.34
N PRO A 193 3.96 10.42 -10.99
CA PRO A 193 5.25 10.19 -11.66
C PRO A 193 6.33 9.65 -10.72
N ALA A 194 6.38 10.14 -9.49
CA ALA A 194 7.33 9.68 -8.48
C ALA A 194 7.08 8.21 -8.05
N ALA A 195 5.83 7.73 -8.10
CA ALA A 195 5.52 6.33 -7.86
C ALA A 195 6.09 5.43 -8.98
N LEU A 196 6.02 5.87 -10.24
CA LEU A 196 6.63 5.14 -11.36
C LEU A 196 8.14 5.04 -11.20
N GLN A 197 8.80 6.15 -10.89
CA GLN A 197 10.25 6.19 -10.69
C GLN A 197 10.68 5.28 -9.53
N ALA A 198 9.96 5.31 -8.39
CA ALA A 198 10.25 4.45 -7.26
C ALA A 198 10.14 2.95 -7.64
N ILE A 199 9.14 2.56 -8.45
CA ILE A 199 8.97 1.18 -8.94
C ILE A 199 10.11 0.78 -9.89
N GLU A 200 10.56 1.69 -10.75
CA GLU A 200 11.65 1.45 -11.70
C GLU A 200 12.99 1.22 -10.97
N ASP A 201 13.25 2.04 -9.93
CA ASP A 201 14.49 1.99 -9.15
C ASP A 201 14.51 0.91 -8.07
N ALA A 202 13.40 0.23 -7.81
CA ALA A 202 13.28 -0.74 -6.73
C ALA A 202 14.13 -1.98 -6.93
N ASP A 203 14.67 -2.52 -5.83
CA ASP A 203 15.25 -3.87 -5.74
C ASP A 203 14.18 -4.88 -5.27
N LEU A 204 13.21 -4.43 -4.47
CA LEU A 204 12.11 -5.24 -3.93
C LEU A 204 10.80 -4.47 -4.02
N ILE A 205 9.77 -5.12 -4.55
CA ILE A 205 8.38 -4.61 -4.54
C ILE A 205 7.53 -5.58 -3.74
N THR A 206 6.88 -5.09 -2.67
CA THR A 206 5.88 -5.86 -1.95
C THR A 206 4.48 -5.44 -2.39
N ILE A 207 3.60 -6.41 -2.65
CA ILE A 207 2.18 -6.21 -2.94
C ILE A 207 1.40 -6.75 -1.76
N GLY A 208 0.75 -5.87 -0.99
CA GLY A 208 0.12 -6.22 0.28
C GLY A 208 1.06 -6.13 1.49
N PRO A 209 0.56 -6.53 2.70
CA PRO A 209 -0.77 -7.07 2.97
C PRO A 209 -1.88 -6.02 2.83
N GLY A 210 -3.13 -6.49 2.73
CA GLY A 210 -4.31 -5.62 2.64
C GLY A 210 -5.50 -6.34 2.00
N SER A 211 -6.63 -5.67 1.97
CA SER A 211 -7.83 -6.15 1.30
C SER A 211 -7.57 -6.36 -0.19
N LEU A 212 -7.86 -7.57 -0.68
CA LEU A 212 -7.51 -7.97 -2.04
C LEU A 212 -8.08 -6.99 -3.08
N PHE A 213 -9.41 -6.78 -3.03
CA PHE A 213 -10.10 -5.99 -4.05
C PHE A 213 -10.14 -4.50 -3.76
N THR A 214 -10.11 -4.08 -2.50
CA THR A 214 -10.24 -2.66 -2.18
C THR A 214 -8.91 -1.96 -1.86
N SER A 215 -7.86 -2.71 -1.52
CA SER A 215 -6.54 -2.13 -1.21
C SER A 215 -5.43 -2.50 -2.18
N LEU A 216 -5.44 -3.72 -2.76
CA LEU A 216 -4.34 -4.19 -3.62
C LEU A 216 -4.66 -4.01 -5.10
N VAL A 217 -5.76 -4.59 -5.57
CA VAL A 217 -6.18 -4.52 -6.97
C VAL A 217 -6.30 -3.08 -7.49
N PRO A 218 -6.80 -2.07 -6.73
CA PRO A 218 -6.89 -0.71 -7.24
C PRO A 218 -5.55 -0.12 -7.73
N ASN A 219 -4.44 -0.45 -7.07
CA ASN A 219 -3.11 -0.02 -7.54
C ASN A 219 -2.79 -0.63 -8.92
N LEU A 220 -3.21 -1.86 -9.17
CA LEU A 220 -2.96 -2.58 -10.42
C LEU A 220 -3.90 -2.14 -11.55
N LEU A 221 -5.06 -1.54 -11.22
CA LEU A 221 -5.96 -0.94 -12.19
C LEU A 221 -5.42 0.35 -12.79
N VAL A 222 -4.46 1.01 -12.14
CA VAL A 222 -3.71 2.12 -12.72
C VAL A 222 -2.73 1.53 -13.74
N ARG A 223 -3.12 1.60 -15.03
CA ARG A 223 -2.48 0.87 -16.12
C ARG A 223 -0.96 1.00 -16.18
N ASP A 224 -0.44 2.21 -16.01
CA ASP A 224 0.99 2.44 -16.16
C ASP A 224 1.79 2.00 -14.93
N LEU A 225 1.18 1.97 -13.72
CA LEU A 225 1.78 1.30 -12.55
C LEU A 225 1.93 -0.21 -12.79
N SER A 226 0.87 -0.85 -13.27
CA SER A 226 0.90 -2.29 -13.57
C SER A 226 1.98 -2.63 -14.60
N LYS A 227 2.13 -1.79 -15.63
CA LYS A 227 3.21 -1.93 -16.62
C LYS A 227 4.60 -1.73 -16.00
N ALA A 228 4.77 -0.70 -15.17
CA ALA A 228 6.04 -0.43 -14.49
C ALA A 228 6.45 -1.61 -13.60
N ILE A 229 5.52 -2.16 -12.82
CA ILE A 229 5.77 -3.36 -12.01
C ILE A 229 6.22 -4.53 -12.88
N LYS A 230 5.54 -4.77 -14.01
CA LYS A 230 5.89 -5.85 -14.93
C LYS A 230 7.32 -5.71 -15.47
N HIS A 231 7.74 -4.51 -15.85
CA HIS A 231 9.04 -4.26 -16.47
C HIS A 231 10.17 -4.04 -15.45
N SER A 232 9.84 -3.75 -14.20
CA SER A 232 10.82 -3.60 -13.13
C SER A 232 11.64 -4.88 -12.95
N ARG A 233 12.94 -4.72 -12.68
CA ARG A 233 13.86 -5.81 -12.33
C ARG A 233 13.78 -6.25 -10.88
N ALA A 234 13.01 -5.51 -10.06
CA ALA A 234 12.82 -5.82 -8.65
C ALA A 234 12.28 -7.24 -8.43
N THR A 235 12.64 -7.85 -7.34
CA THR A 235 11.93 -9.02 -6.83
C THR A 235 10.53 -8.61 -6.40
N LYS A 236 9.48 -9.29 -6.86
CA LYS A 236 8.09 -9.02 -6.49
C LYS A 236 7.63 -10.03 -5.47
N VAL A 237 7.14 -9.54 -4.32
CA VAL A 237 6.64 -10.37 -3.22
C VAL A 237 5.18 -10.02 -2.96
N TYR A 238 4.31 -11.00 -3.06
CA TYR A 238 2.92 -10.87 -2.62
C TYR A 238 2.79 -11.32 -1.16
N VAL A 239 2.31 -10.43 -0.30
CA VAL A 239 2.03 -10.74 1.10
C VAL A 239 0.55 -11.08 1.24
N CYS A 240 0.26 -12.38 1.20
CA CYS A 240 -1.11 -12.88 1.32
C CYS A 240 -1.66 -12.70 2.73
N ASN A 241 -2.93 -12.33 2.84
CA ASN A 241 -3.61 -12.32 4.12
C ASN A 241 -3.69 -13.73 4.72
N LEU A 242 -3.46 -13.85 6.02
CA LEU A 242 -3.59 -15.13 6.76
C LEU A 242 -5.04 -15.58 6.88
N MET A 243 -5.98 -14.64 6.89
CA MET A 243 -7.42 -14.89 7.01
C MET A 243 -8.12 -14.28 5.79
N THR A 244 -9.12 -14.98 5.27
CA THR A 244 -10.01 -14.44 4.24
C THR A 244 -10.96 -13.42 4.85
N GLN A 245 -11.39 -12.47 4.03
CA GLN A 245 -12.28 -11.38 4.45
C GLN A 245 -13.72 -11.69 4.00
N ALA A 246 -14.64 -11.70 4.95
CA ALA A 246 -16.03 -12.14 4.75
C ALA A 246 -16.77 -11.40 3.62
N ASN A 247 -16.38 -10.15 3.34
CA ASN A 247 -17.07 -9.30 2.36
C ASN A 247 -16.27 -9.10 1.06
N GLU A 248 -15.11 -9.75 0.91
CA GLU A 248 -14.27 -9.59 -0.28
C GLU A 248 -13.69 -10.91 -0.81
N SER A 249 -12.98 -11.62 0.05
CA SER A 249 -12.17 -12.78 -0.34
C SER A 249 -12.53 -14.04 0.41
N LEU A 250 -13.78 -14.13 0.92
CA LEU A 250 -14.26 -15.30 1.63
C LEU A 250 -14.04 -16.56 0.78
N ASP A 251 -13.51 -17.60 1.42
CA ASP A 251 -13.21 -18.91 0.81
C ASP A 251 -12.19 -18.91 -0.34
N LEU A 252 -11.57 -17.77 -0.65
CA LEU A 252 -10.50 -17.75 -1.65
C LEU A 252 -9.23 -18.40 -1.10
N THR A 253 -8.69 -19.35 -1.85
CA THR A 253 -7.36 -19.89 -1.61
C THR A 253 -6.27 -18.88 -1.99
N ALA A 254 -5.04 -19.06 -1.51
CA ALA A 254 -3.92 -18.21 -1.88
C ALA A 254 -3.69 -18.18 -3.41
N SER A 255 -3.87 -19.28 -4.11
CA SER A 255 -3.78 -19.33 -5.58
C SER A 255 -4.89 -18.53 -6.26
N GLN A 256 -6.10 -18.51 -5.71
CA GLN A 256 -7.20 -17.69 -6.22
C GLN A 256 -6.97 -16.19 -5.98
N HIS A 257 -6.32 -15.81 -4.86
CA HIS A 257 -5.86 -14.43 -4.68
C HIS A 257 -4.90 -14.00 -5.80
N ILE A 258 -3.92 -14.84 -6.11
CA ILE A 258 -2.97 -14.57 -7.21
C ILE A 258 -3.69 -14.49 -8.55
N GLN A 259 -4.64 -15.39 -8.82
CA GLN A 259 -5.45 -15.34 -10.04
C GLN A 259 -6.26 -14.04 -10.15
N ALA A 260 -6.83 -13.56 -9.04
CA ALA A 260 -7.55 -12.31 -9.00
C ALA A 260 -6.62 -11.11 -9.29
N ILE A 261 -5.45 -11.05 -8.66
CA ILE A 261 -4.42 -10.03 -8.93
C ILE A 261 -4.06 -10.04 -10.43
N TYR A 262 -3.79 -11.22 -10.96
CA TYR A 262 -3.43 -11.43 -12.35
C TYR A 262 -4.52 -10.95 -13.32
N LYS A 263 -5.76 -11.35 -13.08
CA LYS A 263 -6.92 -10.97 -13.88
C LYS A 263 -7.07 -9.46 -13.98
N HIS A 264 -6.84 -8.74 -12.89
CA HIS A 264 -7.07 -7.30 -12.82
C HIS A 264 -5.89 -6.45 -13.29
N ALA A 265 -4.68 -7.00 -13.28
CA ALA A 265 -3.51 -6.30 -13.81
C ALA A 265 -3.58 -6.07 -15.35
N ARG A 266 -4.53 -6.71 -16.06
CA ARG A 266 -4.89 -6.54 -17.48
C ARG A 266 -3.74 -6.57 -18.49
N HIS A 267 -2.58 -7.03 -18.11
CA HIS A 267 -1.43 -7.13 -19.00
C HIS A 267 -0.80 -8.49 -18.81
N ASP A 268 -0.20 -8.99 -19.86
CA ASP A 268 0.51 -10.26 -19.91
C ASP A 268 1.52 -10.34 -18.75
N THR A 269 1.03 -10.77 -17.59
CA THR A 269 1.74 -10.75 -16.31
C THR A 269 2.35 -12.12 -16.01
N HIS A 270 2.66 -12.91 -17.06
CA HIS A 270 3.29 -14.21 -16.89
C HIS A 270 4.50 -14.18 -15.95
N GLN A 271 5.30 -13.10 -16.01
CA GLN A 271 6.48 -12.97 -15.16
C GLN A 271 6.12 -12.77 -13.68
N VAL A 272 5.16 -11.87 -13.38
CA VAL A 272 4.71 -11.62 -11.98
C VAL A 272 4.12 -12.90 -11.40
N ALA A 273 3.28 -13.62 -12.15
CA ALA A 273 2.71 -14.89 -11.70
C ALA A 273 3.77 -15.97 -11.50
N HIS A 274 4.76 -16.04 -12.40
CA HIS A 274 5.85 -17.01 -12.29
C HIS A 274 6.71 -16.73 -11.05
N ASP A 275 7.06 -15.48 -10.79
CA ASP A 275 7.85 -15.10 -9.63
C ASP A 275 7.06 -15.33 -8.32
N LEU A 276 5.76 -14.99 -8.30
CA LEU A 276 4.88 -15.24 -7.16
C LEU A 276 4.64 -16.74 -6.93
N LEU A 277 4.44 -17.54 -8.00
CA LEU A 277 4.31 -18.99 -7.90
C LEU A 277 5.60 -19.63 -7.39
N ARG A 278 6.76 -19.16 -7.84
CA ARG A 278 8.07 -19.64 -7.36
C ARG A 278 8.21 -19.43 -5.87
N ILE A 279 7.93 -18.21 -5.37
CA ILE A 279 7.99 -17.90 -3.94
C ILE A 279 7.02 -18.77 -3.14
N MET A 280 5.80 -19.01 -3.64
CA MET A 280 4.84 -19.89 -2.97
C MET A 280 5.30 -21.36 -2.93
N MET A 281 5.99 -21.85 -3.96
CA MET A 281 6.56 -23.19 -3.98
C MET A 281 7.72 -23.32 -3.01
N GLU A 282 8.61 -22.32 -2.97
CA GLU A 282 9.71 -22.25 -2.01
C GLU A 282 9.22 -22.16 -0.56
N MET A 283 8.12 -21.44 -0.29
CA MET A 283 7.47 -21.41 1.03
C MET A 283 6.81 -22.74 1.43
N ARG A 284 6.34 -23.56 0.46
CA ARG A 284 5.80 -24.89 0.73
C ARG A 284 6.88 -25.90 1.11
N GLU A 285 8.09 -25.73 0.59
CA GLU A 285 9.23 -26.62 0.84
C GLU A 285 10.02 -26.25 2.10
N SER A 286 9.86 -25.03 2.61
CA SER A 286 10.41 -24.63 3.91
C SER A 286 9.54 -25.18 5.03
N PRO A 287 10.06 -26.06 5.91
CA PRO A 287 9.30 -26.51 7.07
C PRO A 287 9.03 -25.27 7.94
N VAL A 288 7.77 -24.89 8.06
CA VAL A 288 7.32 -23.93 9.06
C VAL A 288 7.69 -24.53 10.41
N THR A 289 8.76 -24.03 11.00
CA THR A 289 9.09 -24.33 12.39
C THR A 289 7.94 -23.79 13.23
N ALA A 290 7.06 -24.68 13.63
CA ALA A 290 5.96 -24.37 14.52
C ALA A 290 6.57 -23.79 15.81
N PHE A 291 6.31 -22.53 16.08
CA PHE A 291 6.52 -21.94 17.39
C PHE A 291 5.63 -22.71 18.37
N ARG A 292 6.18 -23.72 19.04
CA ARG A 292 5.58 -24.25 20.26
C ARG A 292 5.64 -23.13 21.29
N ARG A 293 4.49 -22.62 21.69
CA ARG A 293 4.35 -21.96 22.98
C ARG A 293 4.62 -23.02 24.05
N GLU A 294 5.71 -22.88 24.73
CA GLU A 294 5.88 -23.52 26.02
C GLU A 294 5.05 -22.74 27.04
N SER A 295 4.24 -23.50 27.77
CA SER A 295 3.33 -23.11 28.86
C SER A 295 4.06 -22.46 30.04
#